data_813bc95a958beef03986679e7e7de5d6
#
_entry.id   813bc95a958beef03986679e7e7de5d6
#
_cell.length_a   1.000
_cell.length_b   1.000
_cell.length_c   1.000
_cell.angle_alpha   90.00
_cell.angle_beta   90.00
_cell.angle_gamma   90.00
#
_symmetry.space_group_name_H-M   'P 1'
#
loop_
_entity.id
_entity.type
_entity.pdbx_description
1 polymer ?
#
loop_
_entity_poly.entity_id
_entity_poly.type
_entity_poly.pdbx_seq_one_letter_code
_entity_poly.pdbx_strand_id
1 'polypeptide(L)'
;MQSPIHEIFDEAEHRYLKPEELQLIGHYVGSITDRIHAYRALRDRELDLIQQAADQLQFDLPDAELAVLERAIKNGMLILRHCGMAMLLNDPNFVQSRLLDWLKDSIELHQAQGADAAFFELMKQQLRLSLAPQQMALLQPFLNQAEAIMPAQPEEMLTVAGIF
;
A
#
# COMPACT_ATOMS: atom_id res chain seq x y z
N MET A 1 10.83 -7.87 13.58
CA MET A 1 11.82 -6.76 13.57
C MET A 1 11.16 -5.57 14.26
N GLN A 2 11.68 -5.19 15.39
CA GLN A 2 11.16 -4.03 16.13
C GLN A 2 11.53 -2.74 15.38
N SER A 3 10.71 -1.71 15.53
CA SER A 3 11.03 -0.39 14.98
C SER A 3 12.35 0.13 15.59
N PRO A 4 13.22 0.79 14.82
CA PRO A 4 14.45 1.39 15.35
C PRO A 4 14.24 2.27 16.58
N ILE A 5 13.07 2.89 16.69
CA ILE A 5 12.68 3.71 17.83
C ILE A 5 12.47 2.87 19.11
N HIS A 6 11.91 1.68 19.01
CA HIS A 6 11.75 0.79 20.16
C HIS A 6 13.09 0.34 20.72
N GLU A 7 14.04 -0.01 19.85
CA GLU A 7 15.40 -0.40 20.27
C GLU A 7 16.09 0.75 21.03
N ILE A 8 15.92 1.97 20.58
CA ILE A 8 16.46 3.16 21.25
C ILE A 8 15.85 3.34 22.65
N PHE A 9 14.55 3.15 22.80
CA PHE A 9 13.90 3.27 24.11
C PHE A 9 14.30 2.15 25.08
N ASP A 10 14.51 0.93 24.59
CA ASP A 10 14.99 -0.19 25.41
C ASP A 10 16.41 0.11 25.94
N GLU A 11 17.29 0.67 25.12
CA GLU A 11 18.64 1.08 25.54
C GLU A 11 18.64 2.24 26.54
N ALA A 12 17.62 3.12 26.48
CA ALA A 12 17.50 4.26 27.38
C ALA A 12 17.32 3.87 28.86
N GLU A 13 16.88 2.65 29.14
CA GLU A 13 16.79 2.12 30.51
C GLU A 13 18.17 1.88 31.13
N HIS A 14 19.21 1.69 30.34
CA HIS A 14 20.56 1.31 30.78
C HIS A 14 21.58 2.44 30.70
N ARG A 15 21.32 3.46 29.89
CA ARG A 15 22.23 4.59 29.66
C ARG A 15 21.49 5.78 29.06
N TYR A 16 22.12 6.95 29.08
CA TYR A 16 21.64 8.11 28.32
C TYR A 16 21.79 7.87 26.82
N LEU A 17 20.89 8.44 26.03
CA LEU A 17 20.91 8.34 24.56
C LEU A 17 22.11 9.10 23.98
N LYS A 18 22.68 8.52 22.91
CA LYS A 18 23.74 9.15 22.14
C LYS A 18 23.17 10.27 21.24
N PRO A 19 24.00 11.24 20.81
CA PRO A 19 23.55 12.31 19.91
C PRO A 19 22.90 11.78 18.63
N GLU A 20 23.43 10.70 18.04
CA GLU A 20 22.89 10.07 16.84
C GLU A 20 21.50 9.48 17.06
N GLU A 21 21.27 8.90 18.24
CA GLU A 21 19.95 8.36 18.63
C GLU A 21 18.94 9.48 18.84
N LEU A 22 19.35 10.61 19.44
CA LEU A 22 18.53 11.79 19.57
C LEU A 22 18.14 12.40 18.21
N GLN A 23 19.07 12.37 17.23
CA GLN A 23 18.75 12.79 15.86
C GLN A 23 17.70 11.89 15.22
N LEU A 24 17.80 10.58 15.39
CA LEU A 24 16.78 9.63 14.90
C LEU A 24 15.41 9.91 15.51
N ILE A 25 15.34 10.14 16.81
CA ILE A 25 14.11 10.53 17.49
C ILE A 25 13.58 11.87 16.94
N GLY A 26 14.45 12.84 16.75
CA GLY A 26 14.11 14.14 16.18
C GLY A 26 13.51 14.03 14.78
N HIS A 27 14.09 13.21 13.91
CA HIS A 27 13.55 12.91 12.59
C HIS A 27 12.21 12.20 12.66
N TYR A 28 12.06 11.22 13.55
CA TYR A 28 10.80 10.52 13.76
C TYR A 28 9.69 11.47 14.19
N VAL A 29 9.94 12.29 15.21
CA VAL A 29 8.98 13.29 15.72
C VAL A 29 8.65 14.33 14.65
N GLY A 30 9.65 14.82 13.91
CA GLY A 30 9.46 15.78 12.81
C GLY A 30 8.60 15.23 11.68
N SER A 31 8.70 13.93 11.40
CA SER A 31 7.92 13.29 10.35
C SER A 31 6.46 13.01 10.73
N ILE A 32 6.10 13.06 12.01
CA ILE A 32 4.73 12.76 12.48
C ILE A 32 3.71 13.70 11.86
N THR A 33 3.97 14.98 11.81
CA THR A 33 3.07 15.98 11.23
C THR A 33 2.82 15.71 9.75
N ASP A 34 3.86 15.42 8.98
CA ASP A 34 3.75 15.11 7.54
C ASP A 34 2.95 13.84 7.31
N ARG A 35 3.17 12.81 8.14
CA ARG A 35 2.43 11.55 8.07
C ARG A 35 0.96 11.72 8.42
N ILE A 36 0.65 12.53 9.42
CA ILE A 36 -0.73 12.87 9.77
C ILE A 36 -1.42 13.60 8.60
N HIS A 37 -0.75 14.56 7.97
CA HIS A 37 -1.29 15.28 6.82
C HIS A 37 -1.53 14.36 5.63
N ALA A 38 -0.58 13.46 5.35
CA ALA A 38 -0.73 12.47 4.28
C ALA A 38 -1.90 11.50 4.56
N TYR A 39 -2.03 11.04 5.79
CA TYR A 39 -3.13 10.16 6.20
C TYR A 39 -4.50 10.85 6.05
N ARG A 40 -4.61 12.10 6.48
CA ARG A 40 -5.84 12.88 6.30
C ARG A 40 -6.20 13.07 4.83
N ALA A 41 -5.22 13.41 3.99
CA ALA A 41 -5.43 13.55 2.55
C ALA A 41 -5.92 12.23 1.93
N LEU A 42 -5.33 11.11 2.32
CA LEU A 42 -5.75 9.79 1.87
C LEU A 42 -7.18 9.47 2.30
N ARG A 43 -7.49 9.65 3.58
CA ARG A 43 -8.82 9.41 4.14
C ARG A 43 -9.89 10.24 3.43
N ASP A 44 -9.63 11.53 3.25
CA ASP A 44 -10.62 12.46 2.69
C ASP A 44 -10.89 12.21 1.20
N ARG A 45 -9.94 11.58 0.50
CA ARG A 45 -10.03 11.31 -0.94
C ARG A 45 -10.28 9.84 -1.28
N GLU A 46 -10.31 8.95 -0.29
CA GLU A 46 -10.44 7.52 -0.51
C GLU A 46 -11.66 7.17 -1.38
N LEU A 47 -12.82 7.72 -1.05
CA LEU A 47 -14.05 7.41 -1.77
C LEU A 47 -13.95 7.77 -3.24
N ASP A 48 -13.50 8.98 -3.57
CA ASP A 48 -13.39 9.46 -4.94
C ASP A 48 -12.36 8.66 -5.74
N LEU A 49 -11.19 8.40 -5.17
CA LEU A 49 -10.15 7.67 -5.89
C LEU A 49 -10.52 6.19 -6.10
N ILE A 50 -11.16 5.56 -5.13
CA ILE A 50 -11.63 4.18 -5.27
C ILE A 50 -12.75 4.10 -6.31
N GLN A 51 -13.68 5.05 -6.31
CA GLN A 51 -14.75 5.09 -7.31
C GLN A 51 -14.19 5.23 -8.73
N GLN A 52 -13.26 6.13 -8.94
CA GLN A 52 -12.64 6.33 -10.26
C GLN A 52 -11.85 5.09 -10.71
N ALA A 53 -11.10 4.47 -9.81
CA ALA A 53 -10.40 3.22 -10.10
C ALA A 53 -11.39 2.08 -10.41
N ALA A 54 -12.48 1.98 -9.67
CA ALA A 54 -13.51 0.96 -9.89
C ALA A 54 -14.24 1.13 -11.23
N ASP A 55 -14.59 2.35 -11.58
CA ASP A 55 -15.23 2.67 -12.87
C ASP A 55 -14.30 2.31 -14.04
N GLN A 56 -13.01 2.61 -13.93
CA GLN A 56 -12.04 2.26 -14.94
C GLN A 56 -11.84 0.74 -15.02
N LEU A 57 -11.79 0.04 -13.88
CA LEU A 57 -11.69 -1.42 -13.84
C LEU A 57 -12.85 -2.09 -14.57
N GLN A 58 -14.08 -1.61 -14.33
CA GLN A 58 -15.27 -2.12 -15.00
C GLN A 58 -15.23 -1.88 -16.51
N PHE A 59 -14.71 -0.74 -16.93
CA PHE A 59 -14.52 -0.41 -18.33
C PHE A 59 -13.46 -1.31 -18.99
N ASP A 60 -12.34 -1.54 -18.31
CA ASP A 60 -11.22 -2.35 -18.82
C ASP A 60 -11.54 -3.84 -18.85
N LEU A 61 -12.40 -4.31 -17.94
CA LEU A 61 -12.80 -5.72 -17.82
C LEU A 61 -14.33 -5.88 -17.98
N PRO A 62 -14.89 -5.58 -19.17
CA PRO A 62 -16.35 -5.56 -19.35
C PRO A 62 -17.01 -6.94 -19.22
N ASP A 63 -16.25 -8.02 -19.46
CA ASP A 63 -16.74 -9.39 -19.41
C ASP A 63 -16.50 -10.07 -18.05
N ALA A 64 -15.85 -9.38 -17.11
CA ALA A 64 -15.59 -9.92 -15.77
C ALA A 64 -16.87 -10.03 -14.96
N GLU A 65 -16.98 -11.10 -14.18
CA GLU A 65 -18.09 -11.28 -13.26
C GLU A 65 -18.08 -10.18 -12.18
N LEU A 66 -19.26 -9.69 -11.83
CA LEU A 66 -19.42 -8.64 -10.83
C LEU A 66 -18.77 -9.03 -9.48
N ALA A 67 -18.92 -10.28 -9.06
CA ALA A 67 -18.33 -10.79 -7.84
C ALA A 67 -16.79 -10.72 -7.84
N VAL A 68 -16.15 -10.91 -8.99
CA VAL A 68 -14.70 -10.79 -9.17
C VAL A 68 -14.25 -9.34 -9.01
N LEU A 69 -14.96 -8.41 -9.63
CA LEU A 69 -14.68 -6.97 -9.53
C LEU A 69 -14.88 -6.46 -8.10
N GLU A 70 -15.98 -6.84 -7.46
CA GLU A 70 -16.25 -6.46 -6.06
C GLU A 70 -15.18 -6.95 -5.11
N ARG A 71 -14.70 -8.18 -5.29
CA ARG A 71 -13.61 -8.72 -4.46
C ARG A 71 -12.32 -7.95 -4.67
N ALA A 72 -11.96 -7.66 -5.91
CA ALA A 72 -10.75 -6.89 -6.23
C ALA A 72 -10.80 -5.49 -5.59
N ILE A 73 -11.94 -4.82 -5.63
CA ILE A 73 -12.15 -3.52 -5.01
C ILE A 73 -12.03 -3.61 -3.49
N LYS A 74 -12.66 -4.59 -2.86
CA LYS A 74 -12.56 -4.81 -1.40
C LYS A 74 -11.13 -5.08 -0.96
N ASN A 75 -10.41 -5.93 -1.68
CA ASN A 75 -9.01 -6.22 -1.40
C ASN A 75 -8.14 -4.97 -1.54
N GLY A 76 -8.34 -4.19 -2.60
CA GLY A 76 -7.64 -2.93 -2.80
C GLY A 76 -7.89 -1.91 -1.69
N MET A 77 -9.13 -1.77 -1.24
CA MET A 77 -9.48 -0.90 -0.12
C MET A 77 -8.80 -1.34 1.19
N LEU A 78 -8.78 -2.64 1.47
CA LEU A 78 -8.09 -3.18 2.64
C LEU A 78 -6.59 -2.90 2.59
N ILE A 79 -5.97 -3.12 1.44
CA ILE A 79 -4.56 -2.83 1.21
C ILE A 79 -4.29 -1.34 1.45
N LEU A 80 -5.08 -0.47 0.86
CA LEU A 80 -4.90 0.98 0.98
C LEU A 80 -4.99 1.46 2.43
N ARG A 81 -5.98 0.99 3.17
CA ARG A 81 -6.16 1.36 4.58
C ARG A 81 -5.03 0.85 5.47
N HIS A 82 -4.55 -0.37 5.23
CA HIS A 82 -3.41 -0.90 5.98
C HIS A 82 -2.11 -0.19 5.63
N CYS A 83 -1.88 0.12 4.36
CA CYS A 83 -0.73 0.93 3.94
C CYS A 83 -0.79 2.34 4.55
N GLY A 84 -1.96 2.96 4.59
CA GLY A 84 -2.16 4.25 5.23
C GLY A 84 -1.85 4.23 6.72
N MET A 85 -2.30 3.19 7.43
CA MET A 85 -2.02 3.02 8.85
C MET A 85 -0.54 2.73 9.10
N ALA A 86 0.09 1.89 8.29
CA ALA A 86 1.51 1.60 8.39
C ALA A 86 2.37 2.86 8.16
N MET A 87 1.99 3.68 7.19
CA MET A 87 2.61 4.99 6.96
C MET A 87 2.46 5.90 8.18
N LEU A 88 1.26 5.99 8.75
CA LEU A 88 0.98 6.82 9.93
C LEU A 88 1.83 6.39 11.14
N LEU A 89 1.93 5.08 11.38
CA LEU A 89 2.72 4.49 12.44
C LEU A 89 4.23 4.45 12.13
N ASN A 90 4.61 4.65 10.87
CA ASN A 90 5.95 4.40 10.36
C ASN A 90 6.44 2.98 10.71
N ASP A 91 5.57 1.99 10.52
CA ASP A 91 5.82 0.59 10.85
C ASP A 91 5.68 -0.30 9.61
N PRO A 92 6.81 -0.70 8.98
CA PRO A 92 6.78 -1.56 7.79
C PRO A 92 6.27 -2.97 8.07
N ASN A 93 6.29 -3.43 9.33
CA ASN A 93 5.78 -4.75 9.68
C ASN A 93 4.26 -4.79 9.81
N PHE A 94 3.60 -3.65 9.96
CA PHE A 94 2.16 -3.57 10.15
C PHE A 94 1.39 -4.18 8.97
N VAL A 95 1.76 -3.83 7.74
CA VAL A 95 1.10 -4.37 6.53
C VAL A 95 1.35 -5.86 6.42
N GLN A 96 2.61 -6.29 6.58
CA GLN A 96 2.98 -7.70 6.43
C GLN A 96 2.23 -8.59 7.42
N SER A 97 2.32 -8.26 8.72
CA SER A 97 1.76 -9.09 9.79
C SER A 97 0.24 -9.05 9.87
N ARG A 98 -0.38 -7.93 9.49
CA ARG A 98 -1.82 -7.73 9.64
C ARG A 98 -2.63 -8.12 8.42
N LEU A 99 -2.05 -8.03 7.24
CA LEU A 99 -2.78 -8.16 5.99
C LEU A 99 -2.14 -9.12 4.99
N LEU A 100 -0.87 -8.89 4.62
CA LEU A 100 -0.30 -9.53 3.45
C LEU A 100 -0.16 -11.04 3.59
N ASP A 101 0.14 -11.53 4.78
CA ASP A 101 0.36 -12.97 5.02
C ASP A 101 -0.88 -13.81 4.68
N TRP A 102 -2.08 -13.33 5.00
CA TRP A 102 -3.30 -14.06 4.68
C TRP A 102 -3.93 -13.65 3.34
N LEU A 103 -3.78 -12.39 2.93
CA LEU A 103 -4.35 -11.88 1.68
C LEU A 103 -3.68 -12.51 0.46
N LYS A 104 -2.39 -12.80 0.55
CA LYS A 104 -1.64 -13.48 -0.51
C LYS A 104 -2.31 -14.78 -0.91
N ASP A 105 -2.65 -15.63 0.04
CA ASP A 105 -3.32 -16.90 -0.23
C ASP A 105 -4.68 -16.70 -0.90
N SER A 106 -5.44 -15.70 -0.45
CA SER A 106 -6.73 -15.36 -1.04
C SER A 106 -6.61 -14.89 -2.49
N ILE A 107 -5.62 -14.07 -2.79
CA ILE A 107 -5.37 -13.57 -4.16
C ILE A 107 -4.91 -14.72 -5.06
N GLU A 108 -4.03 -15.59 -4.59
CA GLU A 108 -3.53 -16.74 -5.34
C GLU A 108 -4.65 -17.72 -5.73
N LEU A 109 -5.62 -17.96 -4.84
CA LEU A 109 -6.76 -18.81 -5.12
C LEU A 109 -7.68 -18.28 -6.23
N HIS A 110 -7.67 -16.99 -6.49
CA HIS A 110 -8.60 -16.32 -7.40
C HIS A 110 -7.93 -15.63 -8.58
N GLN A 111 -6.74 -16.08 -8.98
CA GLN A 111 -5.89 -15.45 -10.01
C GLN A 111 -6.49 -15.39 -11.42
N ALA A 112 -7.57 -16.10 -11.72
CA ALA A 112 -7.98 -16.42 -13.08
C ALA A 112 -8.19 -15.22 -14.03
N GLN A 113 -8.31 -13.98 -13.51
CA GLN A 113 -8.59 -12.80 -14.35
C GLN A 113 -7.69 -11.60 -14.07
N GLY A 114 -6.75 -11.68 -13.12
CA GLY A 114 -5.85 -10.57 -12.80
C GLY A 114 -6.53 -9.29 -12.30
N ALA A 115 -7.79 -9.38 -11.86
CA ALA A 115 -8.56 -8.21 -11.44
C ALA A 115 -7.95 -7.50 -10.22
N ASP A 116 -7.39 -8.25 -9.28
CA ASP A 116 -6.73 -7.69 -8.10
C ASP A 116 -5.52 -6.82 -8.50
N ALA A 117 -4.67 -7.33 -9.38
CA ALA A 117 -3.50 -6.60 -9.88
C ALA A 117 -3.91 -5.40 -10.73
N ALA A 118 -4.91 -5.55 -11.59
CA ALA A 118 -5.43 -4.46 -12.41
C ALA A 118 -6.01 -3.34 -11.54
N PHE A 119 -6.81 -3.67 -10.54
CA PHE A 119 -7.36 -2.67 -9.63
C PHE A 119 -6.28 -1.97 -8.81
N PHE A 120 -5.29 -2.71 -8.34
CA PHE A 120 -4.16 -2.14 -7.60
C PHE A 120 -3.39 -1.11 -8.43
N GLU A 121 -3.12 -1.39 -9.71
CA GLU A 121 -2.48 -0.43 -10.61
C GLU A 121 -3.33 0.83 -10.83
N LEU A 122 -4.62 0.66 -11.06
CA LEU A 122 -5.55 1.79 -11.22
C LEU A 122 -5.62 2.64 -9.93
N MET A 123 -5.67 2.00 -8.79
CA MET A 123 -5.64 2.68 -7.49
C MET A 123 -4.35 3.48 -7.30
N LYS A 124 -3.19 2.91 -7.64
CA LYS A 124 -1.90 3.63 -7.58
C LYS A 124 -1.90 4.86 -8.50
N GLN A 125 -2.45 4.75 -9.70
CA GLN A 125 -2.58 5.88 -10.62
C GLN A 125 -3.43 7.00 -10.01
N GLN A 126 -4.58 6.67 -9.43
CA GLN A 126 -5.44 7.64 -8.78
C GLN A 126 -4.77 8.29 -7.55
N LEU A 127 -3.99 7.53 -6.79
CA LEU A 127 -3.21 8.06 -5.68
C LEU A 127 -2.19 9.10 -6.14
N ARG A 128 -1.47 8.84 -7.23
CA ARG A 128 -0.51 9.80 -7.81
C ARG A 128 -1.16 11.11 -8.27
N LEU A 129 -2.39 11.02 -8.74
CA LEU A 129 -3.16 12.19 -9.16
C LEU A 129 -3.76 12.97 -7.97
N SER A 130 -4.05 12.29 -6.89
CA SER A 130 -4.79 12.83 -5.74
C SER A 130 -3.91 13.35 -4.62
N LEU A 131 -2.75 12.74 -4.41
CA LEU A 131 -1.83 13.09 -3.33
C LEU A 131 -0.72 14.01 -3.82
N ALA A 132 -0.25 14.91 -2.95
CA ALA A 132 0.97 15.67 -3.21
C ALA A 132 2.18 14.73 -3.32
N PRO A 133 3.22 15.07 -4.11
CA PRO A 133 4.39 14.20 -4.28
C PRO A 133 5.06 13.78 -2.98
N GLN A 134 5.12 14.64 -1.99
CA GLN A 134 5.67 14.35 -0.65
C GLN A 134 4.82 13.34 0.11
N GLN A 135 3.49 13.44 0.00
CA GLN A 135 2.55 12.51 0.61
C GLN A 135 2.64 11.14 -0.06
N MET A 136 2.72 11.11 -1.38
CA MET A 136 2.90 9.88 -2.15
C MET A 136 4.23 9.18 -1.79
N ALA A 137 5.30 9.93 -1.60
CA ALA A 137 6.60 9.39 -1.20
C ALA A 137 6.56 8.70 0.17
N LEU A 138 5.76 9.20 1.12
CA LEU A 138 5.56 8.58 2.43
C LEU A 138 4.78 7.26 2.33
N LEU A 139 3.82 7.16 1.42
CA LEU A 139 2.99 5.98 1.23
C LEU A 139 3.67 4.91 0.38
N GLN A 140 4.53 5.30 -0.56
CA GLN A 140 5.11 4.42 -1.58
C GLN A 140 5.81 3.16 -1.04
N PRO A 141 6.63 3.21 0.04
CA PRO A 141 7.27 2.00 0.56
C PRO A 141 6.28 0.91 0.96
N PHE A 142 5.14 1.30 1.51
CA PHE A 142 4.08 0.37 1.94
C PHE A 142 3.29 -0.19 0.75
N LEU A 143 3.04 0.63 -0.26
CA LEU A 143 2.47 0.17 -1.54
C LEU A 143 3.39 -0.82 -2.24
N ASN A 144 4.70 -0.62 -2.20
CA ASN A 144 5.66 -1.56 -2.76
C ASN A 144 5.61 -2.93 -2.07
N GLN A 145 5.41 -2.97 -0.76
CA GLN A 145 5.20 -4.23 -0.03
C GLN A 145 3.94 -4.96 -0.52
N ALA A 146 2.85 -4.24 -0.71
CA ALA A 146 1.60 -4.81 -1.21
C ALA A 146 1.73 -5.29 -2.66
N GLU A 147 2.45 -4.57 -3.49
CA GLU A 147 2.69 -4.93 -4.89
C GLU A 147 3.41 -6.28 -5.03
N ALA A 148 4.30 -6.59 -4.09
CA ALA A 148 5.06 -7.85 -4.11
C ALA A 148 4.19 -9.12 -4.03
N ILE A 149 2.95 -9.03 -3.53
CA ILE A 149 2.01 -10.15 -3.47
C ILE A 149 1.04 -10.20 -4.65
N MET A 150 1.05 -9.18 -5.53
CA MET A 150 0.17 -9.15 -6.69
C MET A 150 0.65 -10.11 -7.78
N PRO A 151 -0.26 -10.81 -8.47
CA PRO A 151 0.11 -11.64 -9.62
C PRO A 151 0.66 -10.78 -10.76
N ALA A 152 1.56 -11.35 -11.57
CA ALA A 152 2.05 -10.70 -12.79
C ALA A 152 0.89 -10.41 -13.75
N GLN A 153 0.93 -9.24 -14.40
CA GLN A 153 -0.12 -8.86 -15.34
C GLN A 153 -0.06 -9.69 -16.64
N PRO A 154 -1.21 -10.02 -17.23
CA PRO A 154 -1.25 -10.84 -18.46
C PRO A 154 -0.55 -10.19 -19.66
N GLU A 155 -0.34 -8.89 -19.68
CA GLU A 155 0.31 -8.17 -20.78
C GLU A 155 1.76 -8.61 -21.00
N GLU A 156 2.47 -9.04 -19.96
CA GLU A 156 3.82 -9.59 -20.10
C GLU A 156 3.83 -10.95 -20.80
N MET A 157 2.72 -11.70 -20.74
CA MET A 157 2.58 -12.97 -21.42
C MET A 157 2.24 -12.82 -22.91
N LEU A 158 1.57 -11.75 -23.30
CA LEU A 158 1.20 -11.50 -24.71
C LEU A 158 2.40 -11.09 -25.56
N THR A 159 3.41 -10.46 -24.99
CA THR A 159 4.62 -10.03 -25.70
C THR A 159 5.50 -11.23 -26.11
N VAL A 160 5.47 -12.32 -25.35
CA VAL A 160 6.24 -13.55 -25.64
C VAL A 160 5.53 -14.42 -26.68
N ALA A 161 4.21 -14.44 -26.68
CA ALA A 161 3.42 -15.21 -27.65
C ALA A 161 3.38 -14.57 -29.05
N GLY A 162 3.70 -13.29 -29.19
CA GLY A 162 3.76 -12.59 -30.48
C GLY A 162 5.08 -12.72 -31.22
N ILE A 163 6.08 -13.40 -30.66
CA ILE A 163 7.42 -13.58 -31.26
C ILE A 163 7.56 -14.96 -31.97
N PHE A 164 6.61 -15.83 -31.79
CA PHE A 164 6.51 -17.14 -32.50
C PHE A 164 5.30 -17.16 -33.45
#